data_3e37d48efb84ead1a4dc24e41fc39518
#
_entry.id   3e37d48efb84ead1a4dc24e41fc39518
#
_cell.length_a   1.000
_cell.length_b   1.000
_cell.length_c   1.000
_cell.angle_alpha   90.00
_cell.angle_beta   90.00
_cell.angle_gamma   90.00
#
_symmetry.space_group_name_H-M   'P 1'
#
loop_
_entity.id
_entity.type
_entity.pdbx_description
1 polymer ?
#
loop_
_entity_poly.entity_id
_entity_poly.type
_entity_poly.pdbx_seq_one_letter_code
_entity_poly.pdbx_strand_id
1 'polypeptide(L)'
;MLILFLTVMGAVSFTQLGVDLFPRTDPATVYVQVRLPGASPEEVTSQVIMPLEEAVASVSGIEELRAMVSEGSGFLIVTFVLEKDIGEASEDVREKVAGAMRKLPPNVLPPVVQKADPDRDPVITLAVTGERSARELTEIADKGIRRALETVDGVAAVDINGGRSRQINVYMDLDKLSAYNLTAQDVERALKMENIEAPGGRIVRGSTEVGVRTLGRLENVEEFNNIIIKNVGGVPVRIRDVGYTEDGMTEKRSFAYYKNRPAVILSVRRQTGANTVKVVDDVRKRLADYSRQLPSGVNLEVIRDQATYIRKSVEALEEHLILGSLLASLIVFLFIRNWRTVLISSIAIPTSIITTFTLMRVMDFTLNSMTLLGLTLSVGIVIDDAIIVL
;
A
#
# COMPACT_ATOMS: atom_id res chain seq x y z
N MET A 1 31.82 -33.31 13.10
CA MET A 1 30.63 -33.08 13.93
C MET A 1 30.15 -31.63 13.85
N LEU A 2 31.00 -30.61 14.10
CA LEU A 2 30.62 -29.20 14.03
C LEU A 2 30.06 -28.79 12.65
N ILE A 3 30.75 -29.12 11.56
CA ILE A 3 30.35 -28.81 10.19
C ILE A 3 28.99 -29.45 9.85
N LEU A 4 28.81 -30.74 10.21
CA LEU A 4 27.54 -31.43 9.98
C LEU A 4 26.38 -30.80 10.76
N PHE A 5 26.63 -30.37 12.00
CA PHE A 5 25.66 -29.61 12.80
C PHE A 5 25.28 -28.29 12.13
N LEU A 6 26.27 -27.50 11.70
CA LEU A 6 26.04 -26.24 11.01
C LEU A 6 25.30 -26.43 9.67
N THR A 7 25.61 -27.50 8.94
CA THR A 7 24.90 -27.81 7.68
C THR A 7 23.45 -28.17 7.93
N VAL A 8 23.14 -28.96 8.95
CA VAL A 8 21.75 -29.29 9.32
C VAL A 8 21.01 -28.03 9.79
N MET A 9 21.65 -27.22 10.63
CA MET A 9 21.11 -25.92 11.03
C MET A 9 20.84 -25.01 9.83
N GLY A 10 21.75 -24.97 8.87
CA GLY A 10 21.61 -24.20 7.64
C GLY A 10 20.42 -24.65 6.78
N ALA A 11 20.24 -25.95 6.61
CA ALA A 11 19.11 -26.52 5.89
C ALA A 11 17.76 -26.15 6.55
N VAL A 12 17.69 -26.22 7.89
CA VAL A 12 16.51 -25.77 8.64
C VAL A 12 16.31 -24.26 8.51
N SER A 13 17.40 -23.49 8.58
CA SER A 13 17.35 -22.02 8.43
C SER A 13 16.83 -21.61 7.06
N PHE A 14 17.25 -22.27 5.99
CA PHE A 14 16.79 -22.01 4.63
C PHE A 14 15.26 -22.04 4.50
N THR A 15 14.60 -23.03 5.10
CA THR A 15 13.12 -23.13 5.06
C THR A 15 12.39 -22.04 5.85
N GLN A 16 13.12 -21.33 6.71
CA GLN A 16 12.57 -20.29 7.59
C GLN A 16 13.03 -18.88 7.22
N LEU A 17 13.97 -18.74 6.26
CA LEU A 17 14.38 -17.43 5.76
C LEU A 17 13.21 -16.73 5.06
N GLY A 18 13.06 -15.44 5.35
CA GLY A 18 12.17 -14.57 4.59
C GLY A 18 12.66 -14.44 3.15
N VAL A 19 11.74 -14.40 2.20
CA VAL A 19 12.06 -14.25 0.77
C VAL A 19 11.44 -12.95 0.28
N ASP A 20 12.30 -12.01 -0.12
CA ASP A 20 11.95 -10.65 -0.54
C ASP A 20 12.53 -10.34 -1.91
N LEU A 21 12.03 -9.31 -2.58
CA LEU A 21 12.57 -8.86 -3.87
C LEU A 21 13.90 -8.11 -3.67
N PHE A 22 13.91 -7.21 -2.70
CA PHE A 22 15.07 -6.40 -2.32
C PHE A 22 15.38 -6.58 -0.84
N PRO A 23 16.61 -6.26 -0.40
CA PRO A 23 16.93 -6.23 1.03
C PRO A 23 16.01 -5.23 1.73
N ARG A 24 15.69 -5.52 3.00
CA ARG A 24 14.97 -4.58 3.85
C ARG A 24 15.90 -3.40 4.15
N THR A 25 15.51 -2.24 3.66
CA THR A 25 16.20 -0.98 3.95
C THR A 25 15.16 -0.03 4.54
N ASP A 26 15.48 0.64 5.62
CA ASP A 26 14.68 1.72 6.15
C ASP A 26 15.13 3.02 5.45
N PRO A 27 14.37 3.51 4.45
CA PRO A 27 14.70 4.78 3.80
C PRO A 27 14.66 5.89 4.85
N ALA A 28 15.74 6.67 4.95
CA ALA A 28 15.81 7.80 5.86
C ALA A 28 14.91 8.96 5.40
N THR A 29 13.62 8.66 5.15
CA THR A 29 12.66 9.60 4.56
C THR A 29 11.35 9.61 5.34
N VAL A 30 10.84 10.82 5.59
CA VAL A 30 9.54 11.08 6.22
C VAL A 30 8.64 11.82 5.25
N TYR A 31 7.39 11.39 5.12
CA TYR A 31 6.36 12.05 4.33
C TYR A 31 5.38 12.81 5.23
N VAL A 32 5.12 14.07 4.90
CA VAL A 32 4.04 14.85 5.50
C VAL A 32 2.98 15.09 4.44
N GLN A 33 1.85 14.42 4.57
CA GLN A 33 0.72 14.61 3.68
C GLN A 33 -0.22 15.67 4.25
N VAL A 34 -0.60 16.64 3.42
CA VAL A 34 -1.53 17.72 3.78
C VAL A 34 -2.68 17.77 2.80
N ARG A 35 -3.84 18.23 3.27
CA ARG A 35 -5.04 18.43 2.44
C ARG A 35 -5.72 19.72 2.80
N LEU A 36 -5.97 20.53 1.77
CA LEU A 36 -6.77 21.76 1.83
C LEU A 36 -7.83 21.68 0.71
N PRO A 37 -8.99 21.06 0.97
CA PRO A 37 -10.00 20.82 -0.05
C PRO A 37 -10.46 22.10 -0.75
N GLY A 38 -10.52 22.07 -2.08
CA GLY A 38 -10.97 23.18 -2.91
C GLY A 38 -9.94 24.27 -3.18
N ALA A 39 -8.71 24.14 -2.66
CA ALA A 39 -7.63 25.11 -2.91
C ALA A 39 -6.87 24.81 -4.21
N SER A 40 -6.45 25.85 -4.90
CA SER A 40 -5.53 25.75 -6.03
C SER A 40 -4.13 25.26 -5.57
N PRO A 41 -3.28 24.74 -6.47
CA PRO A 41 -1.92 24.35 -6.11
C PRO A 41 -1.09 25.52 -5.53
N GLU A 42 -1.29 26.75 -6.01
CA GLU A 42 -0.63 27.95 -5.52
C GLU A 42 -1.04 28.28 -4.09
N GLU A 43 -2.33 28.12 -3.76
CA GLU A 43 -2.85 28.32 -2.40
C GLU A 43 -2.33 27.24 -1.44
N VAL A 44 -2.33 25.97 -1.86
CA VAL A 44 -1.75 24.89 -1.06
C VAL A 44 -0.27 25.15 -0.81
N THR A 45 0.47 25.61 -1.82
CA THR A 45 1.90 25.92 -1.69
C THR A 45 2.12 27.05 -0.69
N SER A 46 1.47 28.19 -0.90
CA SER A 46 1.74 29.40 -0.12
C SER A 46 1.20 29.34 1.31
N GLN A 47 0.00 28.76 1.49
CA GLN A 47 -0.69 28.77 2.79
C GLN A 47 -0.41 27.54 3.65
N VAL A 48 0.05 26.43 3.07
CA VAL A 48 0.23 25.16 3.81
C VAL A 48 1.66 24.66 3.70
N ILE A 49 2.18 24.48 2.48
CA ILE A 49 3.50 23.86 2.29
C ILE A 49 4.62 24.74 2.81
N MET A 50 4.66 26.01 2.41
CA MET A 50 5.74 26.91 2.84
C MET A 50 5.82 27.08 4.37
N PRO A 51 4.73 27.29 5.12
CA PRO A 51 4.78 27.31 6.59
C PRO A 51 5.24 26.00 7.23
N LEU A 52 4.89 24.85 6.64
CA LEU A 52 5.34 23.55 7.10
C LEU A 52 6.81 23.31 6.78
N GLU A 53 7.25 23.69 5.58
CA GLU A 53 8.64 23.62 5.16
C GLU A 53 9.55 24.44 6.08
N GLU A 54 9.16 25.69 6.38
CA GLU A 54 9.87 26.56 7.33
C GLU A 54 10.00 25.91 8.73
N ALA A 55 8.90 25.32 9.21
CA ALA A 55 8.89 24.67 10.52
C ALA A 55 9.78 23.40 10.54
N VAL A 56 9.66 22.57 9.51
CA VAL A 56 10.38 21.29 9.40
C VAL A 56 11.86 21.50 9.11
N ALA A 57 12.25 22.53 8.36
CA ALA A 57 13.64 22.86 8.04
C ALA A 57 14.53 23.05 9.28
N SER A 58 13.93 23.28 10.46
CA SER A 58 14.66 23.37 11.73
C SER A 58 15.05 22.02 12.34
N VAL A 59 14.62 20.90 11.78
CA VAL A 59 14.97 19.55 12.25
C VAL A 59 16.40 19.22 11.82
N SER A 60 17.16 18.63 12.72
CA SER A 60 18.57 18.28 12.46
C SER A 60 18.70 17.05 11.57
N GLY A 61 19.72 17.03 10.71
CA GLY A 61 20.05 15.87 9.87
C GLY A 61 19.26 15.80 8.57
N ILE A 62 18.54 16.84 8.18
CA ILE A 62 17.88 16.90 6.87
C ILE A 62 18.93 17.04 5.78
N GLU A 63 18.89 16.16 4.78
CA GLU A 63 19.69 16.19 3.57
C GLU A 63 18.93 16.88 2.42
N GLU A 64 17.64 16.52 2.24
CA GLU A 64 16.81 17.09 1.20
C GLU A 64 15.38 17.33 1.69
N LEU A 65 14.81 18.45 1.27
CA LEU A 65 13.43 18.82 1.50
C LEU A 65 12.78 19.07 0.14
N ARG A 66 11.74 18.29 -0.20
CA ARG A 66 11.04 18.38 -1.49
C ARG A 66 9.54 18.43 -1.26
N ALA A 67 8.86 19.32 -2.00
CA ALA A 67 7.42 19.38 -1.98
C ALA A 67 6.81 18.95 -3.32
N MET A 68 5.69 18.23 -3.26
CA MET A 68 4.85 17.88 -4.40
C MET A 68 3.45 18.36 -4.11
N VAL A 69 2.93 19.26 -4.96
CA VAL A 69 1.64 19.91 -4.74
C VAL A 69 0.69 19.64 -5.90
N SER A 70 -0.56 19.39 -5.55
CA SER A 70 -1.68 19.20 -6.48
C SER A 70 -2.87 20.00 -5.97
N GLU A 71 -3.93 20.08 -6.77
CA GLU A 71 -5.19 20.69 -6.35
C GLU A 71 -5.71 20.05 -5.06
N GLY A 72 -5.92 20.87 -4.03
CA GLY A 72 -6.45 20.47 -2.73
C GLY A 72 -5.53 19.59 -1.88
N SER A 73 -4.29 19.31 -2.29
CA SER A 73 -3.38 18.40 -1.55
C SER A 73 -1.91 18.68 -1.81
N GLY A 74 -1.06 18.33 -0.84
CA GLY A 74 0.39 18.41 -0.98
C GLY A 74 1.09 17.34 -0.16
N PHE A 75 2.32 17.02 -0.58
CA PHE A 75 3.25 16.16 0.13
C PHE A 75 4.56 16.93 0.35
N LEU A 76 5.02 16.95 1.59
CA LEU A 76 6.38 17.35 1.92
C LEU A 76 7.20 16.09 2.19
N ILE A 77 8.27 15.91 1.44
CA ILE A 77 9.17 14.77 1.50
C ILE A 77 10.44 15.25 2.17
N VAL A 78 10.75 14.67 3.31
CA VAL A 78 11.92 15.02 4.13
C VAL A 78 12.88 13.85 4.12
N THR A 79 13.98 13.99 3.44
CA THR A 79 15.07 12.99 3.39
C THR A 79 16.14 13.38 4.40
N PHE A 80 16.55 12.43 5.23
CA PHE A 80 17.57 12.61 6.26
C PHE A 80 18.86 11.90 5.85
N VAL A 81 19.96 12.31 6.46
CA VAL A 81 21.22 11.58 6.37
C VAL A 81 21.05 10.16 6.92
N LEU A 82 21.78 9.19 6.36
CA LEU A 82 21.63 7.77 6.69
C LEU A 82 21.90 7.42 8.16
N GLU A 83 22.70 8.25 8.84
CA GLU A 83 23.07 8.07 10.25
C GLU A 83 21.95 8.48 11.23
N LYS A 84 20.94 9.25 10.75
CA LYS A 84 19.83 9.71 11.60
C LYS A 84 18.83 8.57 11.80
N ASP A 85 18.50 8.29 13.06
CA ASP A 85 17.40 7.35 13.36
C ASP A 85 16.07 7.86 12.83
N ILE A 86 15.45 7.09 11.94
CA ILE A 86 14.20 7.49 11.26
C ILE A 86 13.01 7.54 12.22
N GLY A 87 13.08 6.82 13.36
CA GLY A 87 12.11 6.89 14.43
C GLY A 87 12.10 8.26 15.06
N GLU A 88 13.28 8.70 15.53
CA GLU A 88 13.50 10.01 16.12
C GLU A 88 13.18 11.12 15.12
N ALA A 89 13.67 11.03 13.88
CA ALA A 89 13.40 12.00 12.83
C ALA A 89 11.88 12.18 12.58
N SER A 90 11.13 11.07 12.54
CA SER A 90 9.67 11.13 12.35
C SER A 90 8.93 11.82 13.50
N GLU A 91 9.38 11.62 14.75
CA GLU A 91 8.81 12.32 15.91
C GLU A 91 9.18 13.81 15.89
N ASP A 92 10.44 14.15 15.59
CA ASP A 92 10.87 15.55 15.43
C ASP A 92 10.03 16.29 14.38
N VAL A 93 9.82 15.67 13.19
CA VAL A 93 8.97 16.22 12.14
C VAL A 93 7.52 16.38 12.64
N ARG A 94 6.98 15.38 13.34
CA ARG A 94 5.60 15.43 13.86
C ARG A 94 5.43 16.56 14.86
N GLU A 95 6.39 16.78 15.74
CA GLU A 95 6.38 17.89 16.70
C GLU A 95 6.38 19.24 15.98
N LYS A 96 7.27 19.41 14.97
CA LYS A 96 7.34 20.66 14.20
C LYS A 96 6.07 20.95 13.41
N VAL A 97 5.52 19.92 12.76
CA VAL A 97 4.22 20.00 12.04
C VAL A 97 3.10 20.37 12.98
N ALA A 98 3.02 19.73 14.15
CA ALA A 98 2.00 20.09 15.16
C ALA A 98 2.13 21.53 15.66
N GLY A 99 3.35 22.03 15.85
CA GLY A 99 3.62 23.42 16.20
C GLY A 99 3.18 24.40 15.11
N ALA A 100 3.36 24.05 13.85
CA ALA A 100 2.99 24.86 12.70
C ALA A 100 1.48 24.94 12.44
N MET A 101 0.68 24.01 12.99
CA MET A 101 -0.79 23.95 12.77
C MET A 101 -1.49 25.28 13.07
N ARG A 102 -1.00 26.07 14.03
CA ARG A 102 -1.59 27.37 14.38
C ARG A 102 -1.43 28.44 13.30
N LYS A 103 -0.47 28.24 12.38
CA LYS A 103 -0.20 29.16 11.26
C LYS A 103 -0.97 28.77 10.01
N LEU A 104 -1.58 27.57 9.97
CA LEU A 104 -2.30 27.05 8.81
C LEU A 104 -3.75 27.54 8.78
N PRO A 105 -4.37 27.59 7.60
CA PRO A 105 -5.79 27.90 7.44
C PRO A 105 -6.70 26.95 8.24
N PRO A 106 -7.86 27.42 8.77
CA PRO A 106 -8.72 26.59 9.61
C PRO A 106 -9.37 25.38 8.91
N ASN A 107 -9.42 25.41 7.57
CA ASN A 107 -9.97 24.33 6.72
C ASN A 107 -8.93 23.30 6.29
N VAL A 108 -7.68 23.42 6.72
CA VAL A 108 -6.67 22.37 6.51
C VAL A 108 -7.06 21.15 7.33
N LEU A 109 -7.14 20.00 6.66
CA LEU A 109 -7.28 18.74 7.38
C LEU A 109 -5.98 18.41 8.12
N PRO A 110 -6.05 17.76 9.29
CA PRO A 110 -4.86 17.44 10.07
C PRO A 110 -3.78 16.76 9.21
N PRO A 111 -2.55 17.29 9.16
CA PRO A 111 -1.45 16.69 8.42
C PRO A 111 -1.13 15.28 8.95
N VAL A 112 -0.80 14.38 8.02
CA VAL A 112 -0.42 13.01 8.36
C VAL A 112 1.08 12.85 8.14
N VAL A 113 1.82 12.57 9.22
CA VAL A 113 3.28 12.33 9.19
C VAL A 113 3.52 10.81 9.19
N GLN A 114 4.20 10.31 8.18
CA GLN A 114 4.49 8.89 8.00
C GLN A 114 5.95 8.68 7.59
N LYS A 115 6.57 7.63 8.10
CA LYS A 115 7.87 7.15 7.58
C LYS A 115 7.69 6.58 6.18
N ALA A 116 8.73 6.67 5.37
CA ALA A 116 8.77 5.90 4.13
C ALA A 116 8.68 4.41 4.47
N ASP A 117 7.75 3.73 3.83
CA ASP A 117 7.55 2.30 4.00
C ASP A 117 8.08 1.59 2.75
N PRO A 118 9.20 0.84 2.84
CA PRO A 118 9.74 0.09 1.72
C PRO A 118 8.80 -1.02 1.25
N ASP A 119 7.89 -1.48 2.12
CA ASP A 119 6.89 -2.51 1.81
C ASP A 119 5.62 -1.94 1.17
N ARG A 120 5.64 -0.65 0.79
CA ARG A 120 4.51 0.03 0.15
C ARG A 120 4.22 -0.47 -1.27
N ASP A 121 5.21 -1.05 -1.94
CA ASP A 121 5.03 -1.61 -3.27
C ASP A 121 4.10 -2.82 -3.24
N PRO A 122 3.13 -2.90 -4.17
CA PRO A 122 2.20 -4.01 -4.20
C PRO A 122 2.91 -5.32 -4.56
N VAL A 123 2.67 -6.36 -3.76
CA VAL A 123 3.22 -7.72 -3.99
C VAL A 123 2.48 -8.46 -5.09
N ILE A 124 1.20 -8.14 -5.29
CA ILE A 124 0.38 -8.65 -6.39
C ILE A 124 -0.59 -7.58 -6.86
N THR A 125 -0.74 -7.44 -8.17
CA THR A 125 -1.66 -6.51 -8.82
C THR A 125 -2.65 -7.28 -9.68
N LEU A 126 -3.93 -6.96 -9.54
CA LEU A 126 -5.04 -7.63 -10.17
C LEU A 126 -5.84 -6.67 -11.06
N ALA A 127 -6.36 -7.15 -12.18
CA ALA A 127 -7.33 -6.42 -12.98
C ALA A 127 -8.71 -7.06 -12.85
N VAL A 128 -9.70 -6.24 -12.54
CA VAL A 128 -11.11 -6.58 -12.63
C VAL A 128 -11.67 -5.95 -13.90
N THR A 129 -12.10 -6.78 -14.84
CA THR A 129 -12.64 -6.35 -16.13
C THR A 129 -14.00 -7.00 -16.35
N GLY A 130 -14.83 -6.43 -17.23
CA GLY A 130 -16.13 -7.03 -17.55
C GLY A 130 -16.99 -6.14 -18.45
N GLU A 131 -18.08 -6.70 -18.95
CA GLU A 131 -19.10 -5.99 -19.72
C GLU A 131 -20.15 -5.36 -18.81
N ARG A 132 -19.66 -4.63 -17.79
CA ARG A 132 -20.48 -3.95 -16.78
C ARG A 132 -20.07 -2.49 -16.68
N SER A 133 -20.95 -1.67 -16.08
CA SER A 133 -20.63 -0.26 -15.83
C SER A 133 -19.41 -0.12 -14.91
N ALA A 134 -18.67 1.00 -15.05
CA ALA A 134 -17.53 1.30 -14.18
C ALA A 134 -17.94 1.32 -12.70
N ARG A 135 -19.17 1.75 -12.40
CA ARG A 135 -19.74 1.74 -11.05
C ARG A 135 -19.87 0.32 -10.50
N GLU A 136 -20.48 -0.59 -11.27
CA GLU A 136 -20.69 -1.99 -10.84
C GLU A 136 -19.35 -2.72 -10.66
N LEU A 137 -18.40 -2.54 -11.61
CA LEU A 137 -17.05 -3.12 -11.48
C LEU A 137 -16.33 -2.59 -10.24
N THR A 138 -16.47 -1.28 -9.94
CA THR A 138 -15.86 -0.69 -8.73
C THR A 138 -16.51 -1.23 -7.47
N GLU A 139 -17.82 -1.39 -7.46
CA GLU A 139 -18.55 -1.92 -6.31
C GLU A 139 -18.19 -3.39 -6.03
N ILE A 140 -18.09 -4.22 -7.07
CA ILE A 140 -17.65 -5.61 -6.97
C ILE A 140 -16.19 -5.66 -6.45
N ALA A 141 -15.32 -4.81 -6.99
CA ALA A 141 -13.92 -4.72 -6.56
C ALA A 141 -13.80 -4.28 -5.10
N ASP A 142 -14.54 -3.25 -4.69
CA ASP A 142 -14.44 -2.64 -3.36
C ASP A 142 -15.14 -3.47 -2.28
N LYS A 143 -16.42 -3.78 -2.47
CA LYS A 143 -17.23 -4.46 -1.46
C LYS A 143 -17.02 -5.96 -1.41
N GLY A 144 -16.59 -6.55 -2.52
CA GLY A 144 -16.38 -7.98 -2.65
C GLY A 144 -14.91 -8.36 -2.58
N ILE A 145 -14.19 -8.14 -3.67
CA ILE A 145 -12.82 -8.66 -3.83
C ILE A 145 -11.87 -8.06 -2.80
N ARG A 146 -11.85 -6.73 -2.63
CA ARG A 146 -10.98 -6.06 -1.66
C ARG A 146 -11.17 -6.63 -0.26
N ARG A 147 -12.42 -6.71 0.23
CA ARG A 147 -12.71 -7.22 1.56
C ARG A 147 -12.28 -8.68 1.74
N ALA A 148 -12.48 -9.51 0.71
CA ALA A 148 -12.04 -10.90 0.76
C ALA A 148 -10.52 -11.02 0.82
N LEU A 149 -9.77 -10.13 0.16
CA LEU A 149 -8.31 -10.12 0.17
C LEU A 149 -7.73 -9.52 1.45
N GLU A 150 -8.36 -8.51 2.04
CA GLU A 150 -7.95 -7.92 3.31
C GLU A 150 -8.06 -8.89 4.50
N THR A 151 -8.80 -10.02 4.35
CA THR A 151 -8.85 -11.08 5.38
C THR A 151 -7.71 -12.10 5.27
N VAL A 152 -6.87 -12.01 4.24
CA VAL A 152 -5.74 -12.92 4.06
C VAL A 152 -4.60 -12.52 5.00
N ASP A 153 -4.04 -13.52 5.68
CA ASP A 153 -2.93 -13.31 6.61
C ASP A 153 -1.72 -12.70 5.89
N GLY A 154 -1.11 -11.68 6.49
CA GLY A 154 0.02 -10.95 5.92
C GLY A 154 -0.35 -9.87 4.88
N VAL A 155 -1.62 -9.67 4.56
CA VAL A 155 -2.09 -8.52 3.76
C VAL A 155 -2.26 -7.30 4.67
N ALA A 156 -1.63 -6.18 4.31
CA ALA A 156 -1.76 -4.91 5.03
C ALA A 156 -2.93 -4.07 4.51
N ALA A 157 -3.05 -3.96 3.20
CA ALA A 157 -4.09 -3.18 2.54
C ALA A 157 -4.25 -3.59 1.08
N VAL A 158 -5.41 -3.25 0.52
CA VAL A 158 -5.71 -3.42 -0.91
C VAL A 158 -6.18 -2.09 -1.47
N ASP A 159 -5.34 -1.46 -2.28
CA ASP A 159 -5.62 -0.17 -2.91
C ASP A 159 -6.37 -0.37 -4.24
N ILE A 160 -7.36 0.49 -4.50
CA ILE A 160 -8.16 0.44 -5.74
C ILE A 160 -7.80 1.64 -6.61
N ASN A 161 -7.47 1.39 -7.87
CA ASN A 161 -7.16 2.40 -8.88
C ASN A 161 -8.02 2.25 -10.13
N GLY A 162 -8.36 3.36 -10.77
CA GLY A 162 -9.17 3.39 -11.99
C GLY A 162 -10.66 3.11 -11.78
N GLY A 163 -11.08 2.91 -10.52
CA GLY A 163 -12.48 2.75 -10.15
C GLY A 163 -13.21 4.09 -9.97
N ARG A 164 -14.55 4.04 -10.04
CA ARG A 164 -15.43 5.18 -9.76
C ARG A 164 -16.48 4.77 -8.73
N SER A 165 -16.31 5.26 -7.50
CA SER A 165 -17.24 4.98 -6.41
C SER A 165 -18.59 5.68 -6.63
N ARG A 166 -19.67 5.08 -6.11
CA ARG A 166 -20.98 5.73 -6.06
C ARG A 166 -20.91 7.00 -5.24
N GLN A 167 -21.53 8.06 -5.73
CA GLN A 167 -21.64 9.34 -5.06
C GLN A 167 -22.98 9.99 -5.40
N ILE A 168 -23.63 10.61 -4.42
CA ILE A 168 -24.76 11.49 -4.68
C ILE A 168 -24.22 12.87 -5.02
N ASN A 169 -24.44 13.31 -6.25
CA ASN A 169 -24.05 14.61 -6.75
C ASN A 169 -25.20 15.59 -6.59
N VAL A 170 -24.91 16.78 -6.08
CA VAL A 170 -25.88 17.88 -5.96
C VAL A 170 -25.45 18.96 -6.94
N TYR A 171 -26.20 19.14 -8.01
CA TYR A 171 -25.97 20.17 -9.01
C TYR A 171 -26.79 21.40 -8.66
N MET A 172 -26.12 22.54 -8.51
CA MET A 172 -26.74 23.81 -8.11
C MET A 172 -26.79 24.77 -9.29
N ASP A 173 -27.90 25.45 -9.43
CA ASP A 173 -28.13 26.54 -10.36
C ASP A 173 -27.79 27.86 -9.66
N LEU A 174 -26.76 28.56 -10.13
CA LEU A 174 -26.25 29.77 -9.52
C LEU A 174 -27.26 30.91 -9.59
N ASP A 175 -28.07 31.01 -10.66
CA ASP A 175 -29.07 32.06 -10.82
C ASP A 175 -30.20 31.86 -9.82
N LYS A 176 -30.64 30.63 -9.61
CA LYS A 176 -31.65 30.29 -8.61
C LYS A 176 -31.14 30.48 -7.18
N LEU A 177 -29.90 30.09 -6.88
CA LEU A 177 -29.29 30.40 -5.58
C LEU A 177 -29.29 31.87 -5.30
N SER A 178 -28.88 32.71 -6.27
CA SER A 178 -28.88 34.16 -6.16
C SER A 178 -30.27 34.72 -5.97
N ALA A 179 -31.27 34.21 -6.68
CA ALA A 179 -32.67 34.66 -6.56
C ALA A 179 -33.25 34.43 -5.15
N TYR A 180 -32.84 33.35 -4.46
CA TYR A 180 -33.22 33.09 -3.08
C TYR A 180 -32.23 33.66 -2.03
N ASN A 181 -31.21 34.42 -2.46
CA ASN A 181 -30.16 34.97 -1.60
C ASN A 181 -29.44 33.87 -0.76
N LEU A 182 -29.13 32.73 -1.43
CA LEU A 182 -28.45 31.58 -0.88
C LEU A 182 -27.05 31.44 -1.48
N THR A 183 -26.16 30.83 -0.72
CA THR A 183 -24.80 30.49 -1.14
C THR A 183 -24.63 28.96 -1.24
N ALA A 184 -23.60 28.51 -1.96
CA ALA A 184 -23.22 27.10 -1.99
C ALA A 184 -22.91 26.55 -0.58
N GLN A 185 -22.37 27.39 0.31
CA GLN A 185 -22.11 27.03 1.70
C GLN A 185 -23.40 26.78 2.52
N ASP A 186 -24.49 27.45 2.19
CA ASP A 186 -25.78 27.20 2.85
C ASP A 186 -26.30 25.82 2.48
N VAL A 187 -26.16 25.40 1.21
CA VAL A 187 -26.50 24.05 0.74
C VAL A 187 -25.60 23.00 1.41
N GLU A 188 -24.28 23.23 1.44
CA GLU A 188 -23.34 22.31 2.11
C GLU A 188 -23.68 22.14 3.59
N ARG A 189 -23.99 23.21 4.28
CA ARG A 189 -24.38 23.18 5.69
C ARG A 189 -25.66 22.39 5.91
N ALA A 190 -26.69 22.60 5.08
CA ALA A 190 -27.95 21.87 5.15
C ALA A 190 -27.73 20.37 4.93
N LEU A 191 -26.94 19.98 3.91
CA LEU A 191 -26.57 18.59 3.65
C LEU A 191 -25.86 17.94 4.84
N LYS A 192 -24.91 18.64 5.46
CA LYS A 192 -24.19 18.15 6.64
C LYS A 192 -25.07 17.98 7.86
N MET A 193 -26.06 18.85 8.03
CA MET A 193 -26.98 18.81 9.18
C MET A 193 -28.07 17.75 9.04
N GLU A 194 -28.61 17.57 7.83
CA GLU A 194 -29.74 16.67 7.59
C GLU A 194 -29.32 15.21 7.28
N ASN A 195 -28.08 14.99 6.82
CA ASN A 195 -27.56 13.66 6.50
C ASN A 195 -26.58 13.17 7.59
N ILE A 196 -27.03 13.14 8.85
CA ILE A 196 -26.22 12.72 9.99
C ILE A 196 -26.95 11.70 10.86
N GLU A 197 -26.24 10.65 11.25
CA GLU A 197 -26.68 9.72 12.28
C GLU A 197 -26.25 10.27 13.64
N ALA A 198 -27.17 10.80 14.43
CA ALA A 198 -26.89 11.23 15.80
C ALA A 198 -27.17 10.09 16.78
N PRO A 199 -26.31 9.82 17.77
CA PRO A 199 -26.60 8.85 18.81
C PRO A 199 -27.83 9.30 19.63
N GLY A 200 -28.90 8.52 19.60
CA GLY A 200 -30.16 8.82 20.31
C GLY A 200 -30.10 8.53 21.80
N GLY A 201 -28.96 8.01 22.31
CA GLY A 201 -28.83 7.60 23.71
C GLY A 201 -29.49 6.26 24.02
N ARG A 202 -29.89 6.08 25.28
CA ARG A 202 -30.53 4.85 25.79
C ARG A 202 -31.64 5.17 26.74
N ILE A 203 -32.68 4.35 26.74
CA ILE A 203 -33.75 4.39 27.69
C ILE A 203 -33.59 3.22 28.68
N VAL A 204 -33.44 3.51 29.96
CA VAL A 204 -33.33 2.49 31.02
C VAL A 204 -34.70 2.36 31.68
N ARG A 205 -35.28 1.15 31.65
CA ARG A 205 -36.57 0.84 32.25
C ARG A 205 -36.44 -0.40 33.13
N GLY A 206 -36.19 -0.17 34.44
CA GLY A 206 -35.88 -1.25 35.38
C GLY A 206 -34.61 -1.98 35.02
N SER A 207 -34.69 -3.29 34.73
CA SER A 207 -33.56 -4.14 34.28
C SER A 207 -33.36 -4.16 32.77
N THR A 208 -34.19 -3.45 32.02
CA THR A 208 -34.12 -3.44 30.54
C THR A 208 -33.53 -2.11 30.03
N GLU A 209 -32.54 -2.21 29.18
CA GLU A 209 -31.89 -1.09 28.52
C GLU A 209 -32.20 -1.15 27.02
N VAL A 210 -32.80 -0.11 26.47
CA VAL A 210 -33.16 0.01 25.05
C VAL A 210 -32.36 1.13 24.43
N GLY A 211 -31.47 0.78 23.46
CA GLY A 211 -30.74 1.76 22.67
C GLY A 211 -31.69 2.50 21.70
N VAL A 212 -31.60 3.82 21.69
CA VAL A 212 -32.34 4.66 20.74
C VAL A 212 -31.39 5.02 19.58
N ARG A 213 -31.78 4.69 18.35
CA ARG A 213 -31.06 5.06 17.14
C ARG A 213 -31.90 6.04 16.32
N THR A 214 -31.31 7.18 15.98
CA THR A 214 -31.92 8.12 15.04
C THR A 214 -31.54 7.71 13.61
N LEU A 215 -32.55 7.47 12.76
CA LEU A 215 -32.37 7.17 11.34
C LEU A 215 -32.33 8.49 10.56
N GLY A 216 -31.23 9.26 10.72
CA GLY A 216 -31.05 10.55 10.05
C GLY A 216 -30.25 10.46 8.73
N ARG A 217 -29.79 9.25 8.36
CA ARG A 217 -29.06 9.07 7.10
C ARG A 217 -30.02 8.86 5.95
N LEU A 218 -29.88 9.70 4.92
CA LEU A 218 -30.72 9.63 3.73
C LEU A 218 -30.31 8.44 2.84
N GLU A 219 -31.27 7.67 2.39
CA GLU A 219 -31.05 6.46 1.59
C GLU A 219 -31.33 6.67 0.11
N ASN A 220 -32.31 7.52 -0.22
CA ASN A 220 -32.82 7.74 -1.56
C ASN A 220 -32.49 9.14 -2.08
N VAL A 221 -32.25 9.26 -3.39
CA VAL A 221 -31.94 10.53 -4.06
C VAL A 221 -33.03 11.59 -3.86
N GLU A 222 -34.30 11.17 -3.82
CA GLU A 222 -35.43 12.08 -3.62
C GLU A 222 -35.45 12.73 -2.23
N GLU A 223 -34.96 12.02 -1.23
CA GLU A 223 -34.81 12.58 0.13
C GLU A 223 -33.84 13.74 0.12
N PHE A 224 -32.73 13.63 -0.62
CA PHE A 224 -31.76 14.74 -0.78
C PHE A 224 -32.40 15.95 -1.48
N ASN A 225 -33.24 15.74 -2.51
CA ASN A 225 -33.96 16.82 -3.18
C ASN A 225 -34.90 17.58 -2.24
N ASN A 226 -35.41 16.92 -1.20
CA ASN A 226 -36.37 17.49 -0.25
C ASN A 226 -35.72 18.17 0.97
N ILE A 227 -34.39 18.13 1.12
CA ILE A 227 -33.68 18.84 2.19
C ILE A 227 -34.01 20.33 2.14
N ILE A 228 -34.36 20.90 3.29
CA ILE A 228 -34.61 22.33 3.44
C ILE A 228 -33.28 23.04 3.67
N ILE A 229 -32.90 23.92 2.77
CA ILE A 229 -31.68 24.71 2.89
C ILE A 229 -31.91 25.85 3.88
N LYS A 230 -33.02 26.59 3.73
CA LYS A 230 -33.36 27.76 4.55
C LYS A 230 -34.83 28.12 4.38
N ASN A 231 -35.39 28.77 5.39
CA ASN A 231 -36.72 29.44 5.26
C ASN A 231 -36.52 30.87 4.81
N VAL A 232 -37.04 31.21 3.64
CA VAL A 232 -37.00 32.58 3.09
C VAL A 232 -38.44 33.14 3.09
N GLY A 233 -38.67 34.20 3.84
CA GLY A 233 -40.00 34.78 3.96
C GLY A 233 -41.09 33.84 4.52
N GLY A 234 -40.71 32.86 5.31
CA GLY A 234 -41.61 31.82 5.85
C GLY A 234 -41.88 30.63 4.92
N VAL A 235 -41.28 30.62 3.73
CA VAL A 235 -41.38 29.52 2.76
C VAL A 235 -40.09 28.69 2.82
N PRO A 236 -40.16 27.37 2.99
CA PRO A 236 -38.97 26.50 2.97
C PRO A 236 -38.44 26.36 1.54
N VAL A 237 -37.18 26.79 1.33
CA VAL A 237 -36.45 26.57 0.07
C VAL A 237 -35.69 25.26 0.19
N ARG A 238 -35.91 24.36 -0.74
CA ARG A 238 -35.34 23.02 -0.79
C ARG A 238 -34.27 22.90 -1.88
N ILE A 239 -33.49 21.82 -1.84
CA ILE A 239 -32.46 21.57 -2.87
C ILE A 239 -33.09 21.54 -4.27
N ARG A 240 -34.26 20.91 -4.46
CA ARG A 240 -34.96 20.86 -5.75
C ARG A 240 -35.36 22.24 -6.30
N ASP A 241 -35.47 23.26 -5.46
CA ASP A 241 -35.85 24.59 -5.87
C ASP A 241 -34.65 25.38 -6.46
N VAL A 242 -33.44 25.01 -6.06
CA VAL A 242 -32.18 25.65 -6.47
C VAL A 242 -31.27 24.73 -7.30
N GLY A 243 -31.67 23.46 -7.53
CA GLY A 243 -30.88 22.50 -8.28
C GLY A 243 -31.54 21.14 -8.38
N TYR A 244 -30.75 20.10 -8.52
CA TYR A 244 -31.20 18.70 -8.51
C TYR A 244 -30.10 17.78 -7.98
N THR A 245 -30.51 16.60 -7.55
CA THR A 245 -29.58 15.55 -7.09
C THR A 245 -29.59 14.36 -8.03
N GLU A 246 -28.44 13.72 -8.17
CA GLU A 246 -28.23 12.56 -9.04
C GLU A 246 -27.48 11.46 -8.27
N ASP A 247 -27.95 10.21 -8.39
CA ASP A 247 -27.18 9.04 -7.99
C ASP A 247 -26.12 8.72 -9.06
N GLY A 248 -25.00 9.41 -8.95
CA GLY A 248 -23.91 9.36 -9.91
C GLY A 248 -22.69 8.62 -9.40
N MET A 249 -21.57 9.02 -9.92
CA MET A 249 -20.25 8.49 -9.58
C MET A 249 -19.29 9.63 -9.27
N THR A 250 -18.24 9.35 -8.51
CA THR A 250 -17.14 10.29 -8.30
C THR A 250 -16.57 10.78 -9.63
N GLU A 251 -16.04 12.00 -9.61
CA GLU A 251 -15.38 12.59 -10.77
C GLU A 251 -14.30 11.65 -11.34
N LYS A 252 -14.17 11.60 -12.67
CA LYS A 252 -13.20 10.74 -13.35
C LYS A 252 -11.80 11.35 -13.26
N ARG A 253 -11.10 11.13 -12.14
CA ARG A 253 -9.71 11.61 -11.91
C ARG A 253 -8.65 10.59 -12.32
N SER A 254 -8.98 9.32 -12.36
CA SER A 254 -8.09 8.24 -12.79
C SER A 254 -8.85 7.24 -13.65
N PHE A 255 -8.13 6.57 -14.54
CA PHE A 255 -8.66 5.46 -15.32
C PHE A 255 -7.57 4.41 -15.51
N ALA A 256 -8.00 3.17 -15.57
CA ALA A 256 -7.13 2.04 -15.85
C ALA A 256 -7.67 1.23 -17.02
N TYR A 257 -6.73 0.70 -17.81
CA TYR A 257 -7.04 -0.20 -18.91
C TYR A 257 -6.18 -1.44 -18.78
N TYR A 258 -6.79 -2.57 -19.05
CA TYR A 258 -6.11 -3.84 -19.15
C TYR A 258 -6.53 -4.55 -20.43
N LYS A 259 -5.57 -4.97 -21.28
CA LYS A 259 -5.83 -5.55 -22.61
C LYS A 259 -6.82 -4.72 -23.42
N ASN A 260 -6.64 -3.41 -23.41
CA ASN A 260 -7.46 -2.42 -24.15
C ASN A 260 -8.95 -2.34 -23.69
N ARG A 261 -9.26 -2.85 -22.50
CA ARG A 261 -10.59 -2.75 -21.87
C ARG A 261 -10.51 -1.94 -20.60
N PRO A 262 -11.54 -1.14 -20.28
CA PRO A 262 -11.61 -0.48 -18.99
C PRO A 262 -11.51 -1.51 -17.86
N ALA A 263 -10.75 -1.20 -16.84
CA ALA A 263 -10.47 -2.09 -15.71
C ALA A 263 -10.48 -1.34 -14.39
N VAL A 264 -10.74 -2.05 -13.32
CA VAL A 264 -10.46 -1.63 -11.94
C VAL A 264 -9.25 -2.42 -11.47
N ILE A 265 -8.21 -1.72 -11.04
CA ILE A 265 -6.96 -2.33 -10.59
C ILE A 265 -6.96 -2.42 -9.07
N LEU A 266 -6.67 -3.60 -8.56
CA LEU A 266 -6.47 -3.87 -7.15
C LEU A 266 -4.99 -4.13 -6.90
N SER A 267 -4.38 -3.33 -6.05
CA SER A 267 -2.97 -3.42 -5.66
C SER A 267 -2.88 -3.92 -4.21
N VAL A 268 -2.44 -5.15 -4.01
CA VAL A 268 -2.33 -5.78 -2.69
C VAL A 268 -0.97 -5.50 -2.11
N ARG A 269 -0.94 -4.87 -0.92
CA ARG A 269 0.27 -4.62 -0.14
C ARG A 269 0.40 -5.62 1.00
N ARG A 270 1.61 -6.08 1.25
CA ARG A 270 1.90 -6.96 2.39
C ARG A 270 2.10 -6.18 3.68
N GLN A 271 1.93 -6.85 4.81
CA GLN A 271 2.37 -6.35 6.11
C GLN A 271 3.90 -6.35 6.17
N THR A 272 4.46 -5.34 6.84
CA THR A 272 5.91 -5.25 7.04
C THR A 272 6.44 -6.52 7.69
N GLY A 273 7.47 -7.10 7.07
CA GLY A 273 8.08 -8.35 7.53
C GLY A 273 7.36 -9.65 7.13
N ALA A 274 6.18 -9.59 6.50
CA ALA A 274 5.51 -10.78 5.99
C ALA A 274 6.27 -11.38 4.78
N ASN A 275 6.22 -12.70 4.62
CA ASN A 275 6.84 -13.40 3.50
C ASN A 275 6.04 -13.16 2.20
N THR A 276 6.66 -12.49 1.23
CA THR A 276 6.03 -12.11 -0.04
C THR A 276 5.45 -13.30 -0.79
N VAL A 277 6.19 -14.40 -0.88
CA VAL A 277 5.76 -15.59 -1.64
C VAL A 277 4.54 -16.22 -0.97
N LYS A 278 4.56 -16.36 0.36
CA LYS A 278 3.43 -16.91 1.12
C LYS A 278 2.18 -16.05 0.96
N VAL A 279 2.31 -14.73 1.13
CA VAL A 279 1.18 -13.79 0.99
C VAL A 279 0.56 -13.88 -0.40
N VAL A 280 1.38 -13.89 -1.46
CA VAL A 280 0.89 -14.02 -2.84
C VAL A 280 0.19 -15.36 -3.07
N ASP A 281 0.70 -16.47 -2.52
CA ASP A 281 0.09 -17.78 -2.64
C ASP A 281 -1.26 -17.85 -1.94
N ASP A 282 -1.35 -17.31 -0.74
CA ASP A 282 -2.59 -17.29 0.03
C ASP A 282 -3.63 -16.36 -0.63
N VAL A 283 -3.18 -15.20 -1.18
CA VAL A 283 -4.02 -14.33 -2.03
C VAL A 283 -4.52 -15.09 -3.27
N ARG A 284 -3.66 -15.81 -3.98
CA ARG A 284 -4.06 -16.61 -5.16
C ARG A 284 -5.08 -17.70 -4.82
N LYS A 285 -4.91 -18.40 -3.71
CA LYS A 285 -5.91 -19.37 -3.22
C LYS A 285 -7.24 -18.69 -2.94
N ARG A 286 -7.21 -17.56 -2.22
CA ARG A 286 -8.41 -16.79 -1.91
C ARG A 286 -9.12 -16.29 -3.16
N LEU A 287 -8.36 -15.85 -4.18
CA LEU A 287 -8.90 -15.44 -5.48
C LEU A 287 -9.55 -16.60 -6.22
N ALA A 288 -8.97 -17.80 -6.23
CA ALA A 288 -9.53 -18.97 -6.87
C ALA A 288 -10.89 -19.36 -6.25
N ASP A 289 -11.02 -19.24 -4.93
CA ASP A 289 -12.28 -19.51 -4.24
C ASP A 289 -13.32 -18.41 -4.51
N TYR A 290 -12.89 -17.15 -4.50
CA TYR A 290 -13.77 -16.02 -4.74
C TYR A 290 -14.21 -15.91 -6.21
N SER A 291 -13.37 -16.31 -7.16
CA SER A 291 -13.70 -16.27 -8.60
C SER A 291 -14.94 -17.10 -8.96
N ARG A 292 -15.23 -18.15 -8.19
CA ARG A 292 -16.44 -18.96 -8.36
C ARG A 292 -17.72 -18.24 -7.94
N GLN A 293 -17.59 -17.19 -7.15
CA GLN A 293 -18.70 -16.39 -6.62
C GLN A 293 -18.90 -15.09 -7.41
N LEU A 294 -18.01 -14.80 -8.38
CA LEU A 294 -18.13 -13.60 -9.20
C LEU A 294 -19.38 -13.66 -10.09
N PRO A 295 -20.06 -12.54 -10.25
CA PRO A 295 -21.16 -12.44 -11.20
C PRO A 295 -20.70 -12.75 -12.63
N SER A 296 -21.58 -13.31 -13.45
CA SER A 296 -21.31 -13.59 -14.87
C SER A 296 -20.84 -12.34 -15.61
N GLY A 297 -19.84 -12.49 -16.48
CA GLY A 297 -19.28 -11.39 -17.27
C GLY A 297 -18.25 -10.53 -16.55
N VAL A 298 -17.85 -10.88 -15.33
CA VAL A 298 -16.72 -10.24 -14.61
C VAL A 298 -15.51 -11.19 -14.64
N ASN A 299 -14.37 -10.67 -15.09
CA ASN A 299 -13.11 -11.39 -15.15
C ASN A 299 -12.13 -10.79 -14.16
N LEU A 300 -11.38 -11.65 -13.47
CA LEU A 300 -10.35 -11.29 -12.53
C LEU A 300 -9.03 -11.91 -12.99
N GLU A 301 -8.06 -11.08 -13.33
CA GLU A 301 -6.76 -11.54 -13.83
C GLU A 301 -5.62 -10.95 -13.01
N VAL A 302 -4.55 -11.75 -12.81
CA VAL A 302 -3.31 -11.29 -12.18
C VAL A 302 -2.47 -10.59 -13.25
N ILE A 303 -2.13 -9.32 -13.03
CA ILE A 303 -1.31 -8.52 -13.96
C ILE A 303 0.18 -8.66 -13.61
N ARG A 304 0.49 -8.51 -12.33
CA ARG A 304 1.84 -8.53 -11.80
C ARG A 304 1.87 -9.34 -10.51
N ASP A 305 2.93 -10.13 -10.35
CA ASP A 305 3.14 -11.01 -9.22
C ASP A 305 4.63 -11.05 -8.90
N GLN A 306 5.00 -10.54 -7.74
CA GLN A 306 6.39 -10.53 -7.28
C GLN A 306 6.88 -11.94 -6.93
N ALA A 307 6.00 -12.82 -6.44
CA ALA A 307 6.38 -14.18 -6.06
C ALA A 307 6.89 -15.00 -7.26
N THR A 308 6.34 -14.78 -8.44
CA THR A 308 6.80 -15.45 -9.67
C THR A 308 8.25 -15.06 -10.00
N TYR A 309 8.60 -13.79 -9.86
CA TYR A 309 9.98 -13.33 -10.08
C TYR A 309 10.93 -13.91 -9.02
N ILE A 310 10.52 -13.84 -7.76
CA ILE A 310 11.30 -14.35 -6.62
C ILE A 310 11.59 -15.85 -6.80
N ARG A 311 10.57 -16.66 -7.12
CA ARG A 311 10.75 -18.11 -7.36
C ARG A 311 11.72 -18.38 -8.49
N LYS A 312 11.57 -17.69 -9.63
CA LYS A 312 12.50 -17.85 -10.75
C LYS A 312 13.93 -17.48 -10.38
N SER A 313 14.11 -16.48 -9.52
CA SER A 313 15.44 -16.09 -9.04
C SER A 313 16.06 -17.17 -8.12
N VAL A 314 15.25 -17.77 -7.25
CA VAL A 314 15.70 -18.87 -6.38
C VAL A 314 16.00 -20.11 -7.21
N GLU A 315 15.13 -20.50 -8.15
CA GLU A 315 15.34 -21.62 -9.07
C GLU A 315 16.63 -21.43 -9.89
N ALA A 316 16.86 -20.23 -10.44
CA ALA A 316 18.08 -19.92 -11.17
C ALA A 316 19.33 -20.02 -10.29
N LEU A 317 19.24 -19.59 -9.01
CA LEU A 317 20.33 -19.77 -8.06
C LEU A 317 20.63 -21.27 -7.83
N GLU A 318 19.60 -22.07 -7.57
CA GLU A 318 19.77 -23.52 -7.37
C GLU A 318 20.42 -24.19 -8.61
N GLU A 319 19.96 -23.85 -9.81
CA GLU A 319 20.53 -24.31 -11.07
C GLU A 319 22.00 -23.91 -11.23
N HIS A 320 22.32 -22.65 -10.97
CA HIS A 320 23.70 -22.13 -11.03
C HIS A 320 24.61 -22.77 -9.99
N LEU A 321 24.11 -23.04 -8.79
CA LEU A 321 24.87 -23.73 -7.74
C LEU A 321 25.18 -25.18 -8.14
N ILE A 322 24.20 -25.91 -8.64
CA ILE A 322 24.37 -27.31 -9.06
C ILE A 322 25.31 -27.36 -10.27
N LEU A 323 25.04 -26.57 -11.30
CA LEU A 323 25.85 -26.55 -12.53
C LEU A 323 27.29 -26.08 -12.25
N GLY A 324 27.45 -25.01 -11.48
CA GLY A 324 28.75 -24.49 -11.07
C GLY A 324 29.56 -25.50 -10.27
N SER A 325 28.90 -26.18 -9.32
CA SER A 325 29.57 -27.25 -8.52
C SER A 325 29.98 -28.44 -9.40
N LEU A 326 29.14 -28.84 -10.36
CA LEU A 326 29.48 -29.93 -11.28
C LEU A 326 30.64 -29.55 -12.21
N LEU A 327 30.60 -28.36 -12.81
CA LEU A 327 31.68 -27.88 -13.69
C LEU A 327 33.00 -27.72 -12.92
N ALA A 328 32.96 -27.16 -11.74
CA ALA A 328 34.13 -27.04 -10.89
C ALA A 328 34.71 -28.41 -10.52
N SER A 329 33.87 -29.34 -10.13
CA SER A 329 34.27 -30.73 -9.84
C SER A 329 34.88 -31.42 -11.06
N LEU A 330 34.34 -31.18 -12.24
CA LEU A 330 34.89 -31.70 -13.50
C LEU A 330 36.28 -31.12 -13.80
N ILE A 331 36.46 -29.80 -13.65
CA ILE A 331 37.74 -29.14 -13.85
C ILE A 331 38.80 -29.69 -12.84
N VAL A 332 38.45 -29.77 -11.55
CA VAL A 332 39.33 -30.33 -10.53
C VAL A 332 39.70 -31.76 -10.87
N PHE A 333 38.75 -32.55 -11.36
CA PHE A 333 39.03 -33.94 -11.79
C PHE A 333 40.01 -34.02 -12.95
N LEU A 334 39.84 -33.20 -13.96
CA LEU A 334 40.73 -33.17 -15.15
C LEU A 334 42.17 -32.80 -14.79
N PHE A 335 42.36 -31.87 -13.83
CA PHE A 335 43.70 -31.41 -13.43
C PHE A 335 44.36 -32.28 -12.40
N ILE A 336 43.65 -32.67 -11.32
CA ILE A 336 44.20 -33.38 -10.19
C ILE A 336 44.16 -34.91 -10.41
N ARG A 337 43.24 -35.42 -11.21
CA ARG A 337 43.05 -36.84 -11.53
C ARG A 337 42.90 -37.76 -10.31
N ASN A 338 42.46 -37.20 -9.18
CA ASN A 338 42.23 -37.94 -7.93
C ASN A 338 40.76 -37.79 -7.53
N TRP A 339 40.01 -38.89 -7.62
CA TRP A 339 38.57 -38.92 -7.35
C TRP A 339 38.21 -38.54 -5.91
N ARG A 340 39.08 -38.83 -4.94
CA ARG A 340 38.88 -38.51 -3.51
C ARG A 340 38.89 -36.98 -3.30
N THR A 341 39.86 -36.32 -3.90
CA THR A 341 40.00 -34.88 -3.86
C THR A 341 38.78 -34.18 -4.48
N VAL A 342 38.34 -34.67 -5.65
CA VAL A 342 37.13 -34.15 -6.34
C VAL A 342 35.88 -34.31 -5.44
N LEU A 343 35.74 -35.44 -4.78
CA LEU A 343 34.58 -35.71 -3.90
C LEU A 343 34.58 -34.75 -2.69
N ILE A 344 35.74 -34.46 -2.10
CA ILE A 344 35.88 -33.53 -1.00
C ILE A 344 35.49 -32.12 -1.47
N SER A 345 36.03 -31.62 -2.60
CA SER A 345 35.67 -30.31 -3.17
C SER A 345 34.17 -30.21 -3.48
N SER A 346 33.61 -31.26 -4.11
CA SER A 346 32.19 -31.28 -4.52
C SER A 346 31.23 -31.20 -3.33
N ILE A 347 31.61 -31.71 -2.16
CA ILE A 347 30.82 -31.66 -0.93
C ILE A 347 31.08 -30.32 -0.19
N ALA A 348 32.28 -29.78 -0.27
CA ALA A 348 32.64 -28.54 0.42
C ALA A 348 31.78 -27.34 -0.04
N ILE A 349 31.52 -27.23 -1.36
CA ILE A 349 30.76 -26.10 -1.95
C ILE A 349 29.34 -26.03 -1.38
N PRO A 350 28.47 -27.08 -1.56
CA PRO A 350 27.10 -27.02 -1.04
C PRO A 350 27.06 -26.90 0.48
N THR A 351 28.01 -27.55 1.19
CA THR A 351 28.09 -27.47 2.65
C THR A 351 28.38 -26.04 3.13
N SER A 352 29.31 -25.33 2.47
CA SER A 352 29.62 -23.94 2.79
C SER A 352 28.41 -23.02 2.60
N ILE A 353 27.70 -23.14 1.46
CA ILE A 353 26.52 -22.34 1.16
C ILE A 353 25.38 -22.61 2.13
N ILE A 354 25.08 -23.90 2.40
CA ILE A 354 24.02 -24.28 3.33
C ILE A 354 24.32 -23.71 4.74
N THR A 355 25.58 -23.76 5.17
CA THR A 355 25.99 -23.22 6.46
C THR A 355 25.80 -21.69 6.52
N THR A 356 26.01 -20.98 5.40
CA THR A 356 25.80 -19.53 5.30
C THR A 356 24.35 -19.14 5.61
N PHE A 357 23.36 -19.95 5.28
CA PHE A 357 21.95 -19.70 5.62
C PHE A 357 21.70 -19.60 7.14
N THR A 358 22.50 -20.33 7.96
CA THR A 358 22.44 -20.16 9.41
C THR A 358 22.85 -18.75 9.84
N LEU A 359 23.95 -18.26 9.27
CA LEU A 359 24.44 -16.90 9.57
C LEU A 359 23.48 -15.83 9.08
N MET A 360 22.96 -15.98 7.86
CA MET A 360 21.95 -15.07 7.30
C MET A 360 20.73 -14.96 8.23
N ARG A 361 20.25 -16.10 8.77
CA ARG A 361 19.12 -16.11 9.69
C ARG A 361 19.44 -15.42 11.03
N VAL A 362 20.62 -15.65 11.59
CA VAL A 362 21.04 -15.02 12.86
C VAL A 362 21.17 -13.51 12.69
N MET A 363 21.59 -13.04 11.51
CA MET A 363 21.72 -11.62 11.18
C MET A 363 20.44 -11.00 10.62
N ASP A 364 19.31 -11.72 10.62
CA ASP A 364 18.01 -11.31 10.08
C ASP A 364 18.04 -10.90 8.59
N PHE A 365 18.93 -11.52 7.82
CA PHE A 365 18.98 -11.33 6.38
C PHE A 365 17.90 -12.16 5.69
N THR A 366 17.36 -11.62 4.59
CA THR A 366 16.39 -12.33 3.73
C THR A 366 17.07 -12.84 2.46
N LEU A 367 16.45 -13.86 1.85
CA LEU A 367 16.79 -14.25 0.47
C LEU A 367 16.20 -13.21 -0.48
N ASN A 368 17.08 -12.41 -1.07
CA ASN A 368 16.71 -11.34 -1.98
C ASN A 368 17.72 -11.24 -3.12
N SER A 369 17.46 -10.39 -4.12
CA SER A 369 18.34 -10.28 -5.30
C SER A 369 19.80 -9.98 -4.96
N MET A 370 20.06 -9.19 -3.91
CA MET A 370 21.43 -8.84 -3.49
C MET A 370 22.12 -10.01 -2.79
N THR A 371 21.44 -10.67 -1.84
CA THR A 371 22.00 -11.83 -1.14
C THR A 371 22.21 -13.01 -2.08
N LEU A 372 21.30 -13.22 -3.05
CA LEU A 372 21.44 -14.25 -4.09
C LEU A 372 22.65 -13.97 -5.01
N LEU A 373 22.86 -12.70 -5.39
CA LEU A 373 24.03 -12.30 -6.15
C LEU A 373 25.33 -12.53 -5.35
N GLY A 374 25.33 -12.14 -4.07
CA GLY A 374 26.46 -12.39 -3.17
C GLY A 374 26.80 -13.87 -3.02
N LEU A 375 25.77 -14.72 -2.84
CA LEU A 375 25.95 -16.17 -2.78
C LEU A 375 26.51 -16.73 -4.09
N THR A 376 26.01 -16.28 -5.25
CA THR A 376 26.50 -16.72 -6.56
C THR A 376 27.98 -16.37 -6.77
N LEU A 377 28.38 -15.15 -6.39
CA LEU A 377 29.78 -14.73 -6.44
C LEU A 377 30.66 -15.55 -5.47
N SER A 378 30.15 -15.84 -4.28
CA SER A 378 30.88 -16.61 -3.27
C SER A 378 31.18 -18.06 -3.71
N VAL A 379 30.35 -18.63 -4.58
CA VAL A 379 30.57 -19.97 -5.15
C VAL A 379 31.92 -20.03 -5.86
N GLY A 380 32.23 -19.03 -6.70
CA GLY A 380 33.53 -18.93 -7.40
C GLY A 380 34.72 -18.90 -6.43
N ILE A 381 34.62 -18.07 -5.36
CA ILE A 381 35.67 -17.94 -4.36
C ILE A 381 35.87 -19.25 -3.58
N VAL A 382 34.79 -19.92 -3.18
CA VAL A 382 34.88 -21.20 -2.44
C VAL A 382 35.49 -22.30 -3.32
N ILE A 383 35.23 -22.27 -4.64
CA ILE A 383 35.83 -23.21 -5.58
C ILE A 383 37.36 -22.99 -5.67
N ASP A 384 37.79 -21.75 -5.80
CA ASP A 384 39.20 -21.39 -5.88
C ASP A 384 39.94 -21.78 -4.60
N ASP A 385 39.38 -21.47 -3.43
CA ASP A 385 39.97 -21.86 -2.13
C ASP A 385 40.05 -23.40 -1.99
N ALA A 386 39.03 -24.12 -2.41
CA ALA A 386 39.03 -25.59 -2.38
C ALA A 386 40.11 -26.17 -3.30
N ILE A 387 40.40 -25.55 -4.45
CA ILE A 387 41.45 -25.98 -5.38
C ILE A 387 42.84 -25.71 -4.81
N ILE A 388 43.04 -24.56 -4.14
CA ILE A 388 44.33 -24.19 -3.58
C ILE A 388 44.73 -25.10 -2.40
N VAL A 389 43.77 -25.49 -1.57
CA VAL A 389 44.01 -26.32 -0.37
C VAL A 389 44.24 -27.82 -0.72
N LEU A 390 43.80 -28.25 -1.86
CA LEU A 390 43.88 -29.66 -2.32
C LEU A 390 45.07 -29.90 -3.22
#